data_8414b9293d8f2e981297b82edba5d4ce
#
_entry.id   8414b9293d8f2e981297b82edba5d4ce
#
_cell.length_a   1.000
_cell.length_b   1.000
_cell.length_c   1.000
_cell.angle_alpha   90.00
_cell.angle_beta   90.00
_cell.angle_gamma   90.00
#
_symmetry.space_group_name_H-M   'P 1'
#
loop_
_entity.id
_entity.type
_entity.pdbx_description
1 polymer ?
#
loop_
_entity_poly.entity_id
_entity_poly.type
_entity_poly.pdbx_seq_one_letter_code
_entity_poly.pdbx_strand_id
1 'polypeptide(L)'
;MSWTKPVFISALVLAIAAGMFALSVPHLAERIATILHAEACDAAHEGVQAKVDCWLERPLGIVNAGSLTAGFRAFTYLYETYPAFASTGCHRYAHKVGDAAYYNLMLAHGLSLEDIDFPQSTTACGYGFFHGFVEHLVQNDPDQRTVVAHCEYLRSTYAGTMRDIGTICYHASGHGFMQAQADALPEGMHGNPRLMVRRPLEECEALPTNEREIEDCREGVFNVLVDWMETGDFGLTFDLKDPLGVCAHVEKQWEYACYYELGQNLGKITEGSPLKAAQFSMSIRDAELRTMTFGVMVAGMMQSAAALDEYTTVLDECVHIDDQALYETCVVSSANGMMEHGVPGSEYEKVLELCAVGFLDERGRSVCYGALASRLTRFYPQEKAEQICAEFPASYREACPSIRS
;
A
#
# COMPACT_ATOMS: atom_id res chain seq x y z
N MET A 1 -42.11 0.35 55.36
CA MET A 1 -43.00 0.41 54.22
C MET A 1 -42.30 1.11 53.05
N SER A 2 -42.00 0.36 52.03
CA SER A 2 -42.02 0.61 50.60
C SER A 2 -41.23 1.82 50.05
N TRP A 3 -39.89 1.65 49.89
CA TRP A 3 -39.02 2.56 49.14
C TRP A 3 -38.25 1.83 48.01
N THR A 4 -38.88 0.87 47.28
CA THR A 4 -38.17 0.04 46.31
C THR A 4 -38.55 0.30 44.84
N LYS A 5 -39.52 1.16 44.55
CA LYS A 5 -40.01 1.41 43.17
C LYS A 5 -39.15 2.34 42.29
N PRO A 6 -38.54 3.44 42.76
CA PRO A 6 -37.82 4.36 41.85
C PRO A 6 -36.49 3.81 41.33
N VAL A 7 -35.80 2.97 42.11
CA VAL A 7 -34.49 2.43 41.71
C VAL A 7 -34.62 1.43 40.54
N PHE A 8 -35.67 0.59 40.54
CA PHE A 8 -35.91 -0.37 39.44
C PHE A 8 -36.29 0.29 38.12
N ILE A 9 -37.05 1.39 38.15
CA ILE A 9 -37.42 2.13 36.93
C ILE A 9 -36.22 2.85 36.34
N SER A 10 -35.34 3.43 37.15
CA SER A 10 -34.13 4.08 36.70
C SER A 10 -33.11 3.07 36.06
N ALA A 11 -32.94 1.89 36.65
CA ALA A 11 -32.10 0.84 36.10
C ALA A 11 -32.65 0.28 34.77
N LEU A 12 -33.99 0.14 34.67
CA LEU A 12 -34.63 -0.32 33.43
C LEU A 12 -34.52 0.72 32.31
N VAL A 13 -34.72 2.00 32.62
CA VAL A 13 -34.57 3.11 31.66
C VAL A 13 -33.13 3.24 31.19
N LEU A 14 -32.12 3.09 32.06
CA LEU A 14 -30.72 3.07 31.71
C LEU A 14 -30.36 1.85 30.84
N ALA A 15 -30.89 0.67 31.14
CA ALA A 15 -30.70 -0.53 30.35
C ALA A 15 -31.34 -0.42 28.97
N ILE A 16 -32.55 0.16 28.86
CA ILE A 16 -33.22 0.41 27.58
C ILE A 16 -32.48 1.49 26.78
N ALA A 17 -32.02 2.57 27.42
CA ALA A 17 -31.25 3.62 26.77
C ALA A 17 -29.88 3.08 26.26
N ALA A 18 -29.20 2.27 27.07
CA ALA A 18 -27.95 1.58 26.65
C ALA A 18 -28.20 0.58 25.52
N GLY A 19 -29.30 -0.17 25.57
CA GLY A 19 -29.72 -1.09 24.50
C GLY A 19 -30.08 -0.37 23.20
N MET A 20 -30.83 0.75 23.28
CA MET A 20 -31.16 1.59 22.13
C MET A 20 -29.93 2.29 21.56
N PHE A 21 -28.99 2.71 22.41
CA PHE A 21 -27.69 3.28 21.96
C PHE A 21 -26.81 2.25 21.28
N ALA A 22 -26.75 1.03 21.81
CA ALA A 22 -26.04 -0.09 21.17
C ALA A 22 -26.66 -0.50 19.83
N LEU A 23 -27.99 -0.38 19.67
CA LEU A 23 -28.68 -0.62 18.39
C LEU A 23 -28.54 0.55 17.41
N SER A 24 -28.33 1.78 17.90
CA SER A 24 -28.17 2.97 17.06
C SER A 24 -26.76 3.18 16.54
N VAL A 25 -25.75 2.47 17.08
CA VAL A 25 -24.35 2.50 16.61
C VAL A 25 -23.96 1.06 16.25
N PRO A 26 -24.20 0.65 15.01
CA PRO A 26 -23.76 -0.66 14.52
C PRO A 26 -22.29 -0.86 14.85
N HIS A 27 -21.92 -2.03 15.40
CA HIS A 27 -20.53 -2.40 15.70
C HIS A 27 -19.85 -1.71 16.91
N LEU A 28 -20.59 -0.97 17.75
CA LEU A 28 -20.01 -0.31 18.94
C LEU A 28 -19.31 -1.30 19.88
N ALA A 29 -19.90 -2.47 20.10
CA ALA A 29 -19.31 -3.50 20.96
C ALA A 29 -17.97 -4.03 20.39
N GLU A 30 -17.90 -4.22 19.07
CA GLU A 30 -16.68 -4.65 18.37
C GLU A 30 -15.58 -3.57 18.46
N ARG A 31 -15.95 -2.31 18.24
CA ARG A 31 -15.05 -1.17 18.36
C ARG A 31 -14.50 -1.03 19.78
N ILE A 32 -15.36 -1.09 20.81
CA ILE A 32 -14.95 -1.05 22.23
C ILE A 32 -13.98 -2.22 22.52
N ALA A 33 -14.29 -3.42 22.06
CA ALA A 33 -13.43 -4.58 22.28
C ALA A 33 -12.06 -4.42 21.57
N THR A 34 -12.01 -3.76 20.41
CA THR A 34 -10.75 -3.45 19.70
C THR A 34 -9.93 -2.41 20.46
N ILE A 35 -10.58 -1.36 21.00
CA ILE A 35 -9.93 -0.35 21.87
C ILE A 35 -9.30 -1.02 23.10
N LEU A 36 -10.11 -1.78 23.84
CA LEU A 36 -9.64 -2.45 25.07
C LEU A 36 -8.48 -3.40 24.82
N HIS A 37 -8.50 -4.12 23.67
CA HIS A 37 -7.39 -4.96 23.27
C HIS A 37 -6.13 -4.14 22.97
N ALA A 38 -6.26 -3.05 22.21
CA ALA A 38 -5.14 -2.18 21.87
C ALA A 38 -4.53 -1.51 23.11
N GLU A 39 -5.35 -1.03 24.05
CA GLU A 39 -4.88 -0.48 25.32
C GLU A 39 -4.14 -1.53 26.17
N ALA A 40 -4.60 -2.80 26.15
CA ALA A 40 -3.93 -3.89 26.83
C ALA A 40 -2.55 -4.19 26.19
N CYS A 41 -2.45 -4.17 24.86
CA CYS A 41 -1.19 -4.32 24.13
C CYS A 41 -0.21 -3.18 24.45
N ASP A 42 -0.69 -1.94 24.51
CA ASP A 42 0.13 -0.77 24.87
C ASP A 42 0.70 -0.86 26.27
N ALA A 43 -0.07 -1.41 27.21
CA ALA A 43 0.37 -1.61 28.58
C ALA A 43 1.34 -2.81 28.74
N ALA A 44 1.24 -3.83 27.87
CA ALA A 44 2.04 -5.05 27.94
C ALA A 44 3.39 -4.96 27.23
N HIS A 45 3.53 -4.07 26.25
CA HIS A 45 4.70 -3.99 25.35
C HIS A 45 5.29 -2.59 25.29
N GLU A 46 6.63 -2.48 25.33
CA GLU A 46 7.35 -1.20 25.24
C GLU A 46 7.73 -0.84 23.80
N GLY A 47 8.05 -1.82 22.95
CA GLY A 47 8.49 -1.59 21.57
C GLY A 47 7.32 -1.42 20.59
N VAL A 48 7.45 -0.51 19.62
CA VAL A 48 6.41 -0.24 18.60
C VAL A 48 6.02 -1.51 17.85
N GLN A 49 6.99 -2.29 17.38
CA GLN A 49 6.74 -3.52 16.64
C GLN A 49 5.95 -4.54 17.48
N ALA A 50 6.35 -4.76 18.75
CA ALA A 50 5.66 -5.69 19.63
C ALA A 50 4.20 -5.25 19.94
N LYS A 51 3.95 -3.93 20.02
CA LYS A 51 2.59 -3.39 20.14
C LYS A 51 1.76 -3.68 18.89
N VAL A 52 2.33 -3.41 17.73
CA VAL A 52 1.65 -3.62 16.45
C VAL A 52 1.32 -5.09 16.23
N ASP A 53 2.24 -6.00 16.52
CA ASP A 53 2.01 -7.43 16.41
C ASP A 53 0.86 -7.87 17.35
N CYS A 54 0.84 -7.36 18.58
CA CYS A 54 -0.25 -7.59 19.53
C CYS A 54 -1.58 -7.01 19.05
N TRP A 55 -1.61 -5.76 18.53
CA TRP A 55 -2.83 -5.16 18.00
C TRP A 55 -3.42 -5.99 16.86
N LEU A 56 -2.57 -6.58 16.02
CA LEU A 56 -2.98 -7.38 14.87
C LEU A 56 -3.64 -8.71 15.27
N GLU A 57 -3.31 -9.27 16.46
CA GLU A 57 -3.91 -10.51 16.94
C GLU A 57 -5.45 -10.46 16.94
N ARG A 58 -6.04 -9.29 17.21
CA ARG A 58 -7.49 -9.18 17.25
C ARG A 58 -8.16 -9.27 15.89
N PRO A 59 -7.81 -8.47 14.85
CA PRO A 59 -8.36 -8.67 13.49
C PRO A 59 -8.12 -10.09 12.99
N LEU A 60 -6.93 -10.66 13.18
CA LEU A 60 -6.62 -12.04 12.79
C LEU A 60 -7.51 -13.06 13.51
N GLY A 61 -7.70 -12.92 14.82
CA GLY A 61 -8.56 -13.79 15.60
C GLY A 61 -10.03 -13.75 15.12
N ILE A 62 -10.52 -12.59 14.70
CA ILE A 62 -11.88 -12.42 14.15
C ILE A 62 -11.99 -13.08 12.77
N VAL A 63 -10.99 -12.89 11.88
CA VAL A 63 -10.95 -13.56 10.57
C VAL A 63 -10.87 -15.07 10.73
N ASN A 64 -10.03 -15.56 11.63
CA ASN A 64 -9.90 -16.98 11.93
C ASN A 64 -11.19 -17.59 12.54
N ALA A 65 -12.03 -16.76 13.17
CA ALA A 65 -13.37 -17.16 13.60
C ALA A 65 -14.42 -17.13 12.48
N GLY A 66 -14.03 -16.85 11.23
CA GLY A 66 -14.87 -16.91 10.03
C GLY A 66 -15.57 -15.58 9.67
N SER A 67 -15.16 -14.45 10.23
CA SER A 67 -15.78 -13.15 9.89
C SER A 67 -14.78 -12.16 9.28
N LEU A 68 -14.63 -12.23 7.94
CA LEU A 68 -13.77 -11.33 7.19
C LEU A 68 -14.18 -9.85 7.39
N THR A 69 -15.47 -9.55 7.23
CA THR A 69 -15.99 -8.18 7.36
C THR A 69 -15.75 -7.59 8.76
N ALA A 70 -15.94 -8.37 9.83
CA ALA A 70 -15.70 -7.92 11.20
C ALA A 70 -14.19 -7.76 11.48
N GLY A 71 -13.36 -8.69 10.99
CA GLY A 71 -11.90 -8.61 11.11
C GLY A 71 -11.36 -7.35 10.43
N PHE A 72 -11.84 -7.05 9.22
CA PHE A 72 -11.43 -5.83 8.50
C PHE A 72 -11.93 -4.54 9.14
N ARG A 73 -13.10 -4.52 9.78
CA ARG A 73 -13.52 -3.35 10.56
C ARG A 73 -12.59 -3.09 11.75
N ALA A 74 -12.19 -4.15 12.45
CA ALA A 74 -11.22 -4.02 13.54
C ALA A 74 -9.86 -3.51 13.02
N PHE A 75 -9.38 -4.03 11.88
CA PHE A 75 -8.16 -3.60 11.22
C PHE A 75 -8.22 -2.13 10.79
N THR A 76 -9.28 -1.72 10.08
CA THR A 76 -9.47 -0.34 9.62
C THR A 76 -9.52 0.62 10.81
N TYR A 77 -10.18 0.22 11.90
CA TYR A 77 -10.20 1.02 13.12
C TYR A 77 -8.80 1.26 13.71
N LEU A 78 -7.95 0.22 13.76
CA LEU A 78 -6.56 0.36 14.21
C LEU A 78 -5.78 1.30 13.28
N TYR A 79 -5.93 1.14 11.98
CA TYR A 79 -5.29 1.99 10.97
C TYR A 79 -5.68 3.48 11.12
N GLU A 80 -6.95 3.77 11.33
CA GLU A 80 -7.47 5.14 11.45
C GLU A 80 -7.15 5.79 12.80
N THR A 81 -6.96 5.00 13.87
CA THR A 81 -6.89 5.51 15.24
C THR A 81 -5.48 5.49 15.83
N TYR A 82 -4.63 4.58 15.36
CA TYR A 82 -3.28 4.40 15.89
C TYR A 82 -2.24 4.76 14.83
N PRO A 83 -1.67 6.00 14.85
CA PRO A 83 -0.69 6.45 13.86
C PRO A 83 0.53 5.52 13.76
N ALA A 84 0.96 4.93 14.88
CA ALA A 84 2.05 3.95 14.88
C ALA A 84 1.70 2.69 14.07
N PHE A 85 0.45 2.24 14.06
CA PHE A 85 0.00 1.13 13.23
C PHE A 85 0.03 1.51 11.74
N ALA A 86 -0.43 2.71 11.40
CA ALA A 86 -0.43 3.21 10.02
C ALA A 86 1.00 3.41 9.47
N SER A 87 1.92 3.96 10.30
CA SER A 87 3.29 4.32 9.89
C SER A 87 4.28 3.16 9.84
N THR A 88 4.04 2.06 10.56
CA THR A 88 4.97 0.92 10.64
C THR A 88 4.76 -0.15 9.55
N GLY A 89 3.89 0.10 8.56
CA GLY A 89 3.72 -0.80 7.42
C GLY A 89 2.36 -1.49 7.39
N CYS A 90 1.28 -0.72 7.40
CA CYS A 90 -0.09 -1.27 7.35
C CYS A 90 -0.30 -2.22 6.16
N HIS A 91 0.39 -2.00 5.04
CA HIS A 91 0.35 -2.88 3.87
C HIS A 91 0.75 -4.32 4.24
N ARG A 92 1.89 -4.51 4.91
CA ARG A 92 2.36 -5.83 5.39
C ARG A 92 1.40 -6.47 6.38
N TYR A 93 0.72 -5.66 7.22
CA TYR A 93 -0.27 -6.20 8.16
C TYR A 93 -1.56 -6.61 7.47
N ALA A 94 -1.98 -5.87 6.43
CA ALA A 94 -3.10 -6.27 5.57
C ALA A 94 -2.79 -7.58 4.83
N HIS A 95 -1.53 -7.81 4.38
CA HIS A 95 -1.07 -9.10 3.86
C HIS A 95 -1.38 -10.24 4.85
N LYS A 96 -0.93 -10.14 6.10
CA LYS A 96 -1.19 -11.16 7.13
C LYS A 96 -2.68 -11.47 7.32
N VAL A 97 -3.55 -10.46 7.14
CA VAL A 97 -5.00 -10.68 7.20
C VAL A 97 -5.49 -11.41 5.95
N GLY A 98 -4.90 -11.12 4.79
CA GLY A 98 -5.14 -11.84 3.52
C GLY A 98 -4.76 -13.31 3.63
N ASP A 99 -3.56 -13.60 4.16
CA ASP A 99 -3.05 -14.95 4.44
C ASP A 99 -4.04 -15.71 5.33
N ALA A 100 -4.42 -15.13 6.47
CA ALA A 100 -5.35 -15.73 7.41
C ALA A 100 -6.71 -16.01 6.76
N ALA A 101 -7.20 -15.10 5.91
CA ALA A 101 -8.46 -15.28 5.18
C ALA A 101 -8.37 -16.44 4.18
N TYR A 102 -7.29 -16.55 3.41
CA TYR A 102 -7.09 -17.66 2.49
C TYR A 102 -7.09 -19.01 3.23
N TYR A 103 -6.24 -19.15 4.25
CA TYR A 103 -6.15 -20.40 5.03
C TYR A 103 -7.46 -20.77 5.73
N ASN A 104 -8.17 -19.79 6.26
CA ASN A 104 -9.43 -20.06 6.95
C ASN A 104 -10.59 -20.32 5.99
N LEU A 105 -10.84 -19.41 5.05
CA LEU A 105 -12.04 -19.47 4.21
C LEU A 105 -11.90 -20.54 3.12
N MET A 106 -10.76 -20.59 2.41
CA MET A 106 -10.61 -21.54 1.30
C MET A 106 -10.13 -22.90 1.80
N LEU A 107 -9.03 -23.00 2.55
CA LEU A 107 -8.49 -24.30 2.92
C LEU A 107 -9.27 -24.97 4.06
N ALA A 108 -9.60 -24.25 5.14
CA ALA A 108 -10.27 -24.86 6.29
C ALA A 108 -11.78 -25.06 6.07
N HIS A 109 -12.45 -24.09 5.43
CA HIS A 109 -13.89 -24.14 5.17
C HIS A 109 -14.25 -24.61 3.76
N GLY A 110 -13.29 -24.74 2.83
CA GLY A 110 -13.49 -25.25 1.48
C GLY A 110 -14.33 -24.32 0.59
N LEU A 111 -14.37 -23.01 0.88
CA LEU A 111 -15.04 -22.03 0.04
C LEU A 111 -14.28 -21.84 -1.26
N SER A 112 -15.00 -21.64 -2.36
CA SER A 112 -14.41 -21.14 -3.59
C SER A 112 -14.25 -19.61 -3.55
N LEU A 113 -13.48 -19.03 -4.47
CA LEU A 113 -13.31 -17.59 -4.57
C LEU A 113 -14.66 -16.86 -4.75
N GLU A 114 -15.58 -17.48 -5.49
CA GLU A 114 -16.91 -16.97 -5.78
C GLU A 114 -17.85 -16.96 -4.56
N ASP A 115 -17.55 -17.77 -3.56
CA ASP A 115 -18.34 -17.85 -2.32
C ASP A 115 -17.94 -16.77 -1.29
N ILE A 116 -16.84 -16.04 -1.55
CA ILE A 116 -16.29 -15.05 -0.62
C ILE A 116 -16.72 -13.65 -1.04
N ASP A 117 -17.43 -12.95 -0.14
CA ASP A 117 -17.76 -11.55 -0.31
C ASP A 117 -16.66 -10.66 0.33
N PHE A 118 -15.91 -9.96 -0.51
CA PHE A 118 -14.85 -9.06 -0.07
C PHE A 118 -15.40 -7.67 0.22
N PRO A 119 -15.38 -7.20 1.48
CA PRO A 119 -15.81 -5.85 1.80
C PRO A 119 -14.89 -4.81 1.18
N GLN A 120 -15.42 -3.66 0.77
CA GLN A 120 -14.62 -2.57 0.18
C GLN A 120 -13.44 -2.16 1.06
N SER A 121 -13.55 -2.29 2.39
CA SER A 121 -12.45 -1.98 3.33
C SER A 121 -11.19 -2.83 3.11
N THR A 122 -11.27 -3.97 2.38
CA THR A 122 -10.10 -4.78 2.03
C THR A 122 -9.14 -4.07 1.06
N THR A 123 -9.54 -2.94 0.46
CA THR A 123 -8.66 -2.09 -0.35
C THR A 123 -7.76 -1.19 0.50
N ALA A 124 -8.00 -1.09 1.83
CA ALA A 124 -7.17 -0.31 2.71
C ALA A 124 -5.69 -0.73 2.65
N CYS A 125 -4.79 0.19 2.98
CA CYS A 125 -3.36 -0.08 2.99
C CYS A 125 -2.82 -0.55 1.63
N GLY A 126 -3.24 0.09 0.54
CA GLY A 126 -2.74 -0.21 -0.81
C GLY A 126 -3.04 -1.64 -1.26
N TYR A 127 -4.24 -2.15 -0.93
CA TYR A 127 -4.67 -3.50 -1.28
C TYR A 127 -3.83 -4.65 -0.67
N GLY A 128 -3.05 -4.40 0.38
CA GLY A 128 -2.20 -5.43 0.99
C GLY A 128 -2.92 -6.74 1.31
N PHE A 129 -4.22 -6.69 1.65
CA PHE A 129 -5.04 -7.89 1.84
C PHE A 129 -5.05 -8.79 0.59
N PHE A 130 -5.28 -8.20 -0.58
CA PHE A 130 -5.33 -8.99 -1.82
C PHE A 130 -3.96 -9.51 -2.22
N HIS A 131 -2.88 -8.82 -1.85
CA HIS A 131 -1.53 -9.35 -2.04
C HIS A 131 -1.37 -10.67 -1.29
N GLY A 132 -1.63 -10.72 0.01
CA GLY A 132 -1.51 -11.96 0.77
C GLY A 132 -2.52 -13.04 0.35
N PHE A 133 -3.78 -12.67 0.12
CA PHE A 133 -4.82 -13.63 -0.26
C PHE A 133 -4.53 -14.29 -1.62
N VAL A 134 -4.24 -13.48 -2.66
CA VAL A 134 -3.98 -13.97 -4.03
C VAL A 134 -2.62 -14.65 -4.13
N GLU A 135 -1.61 -14.18 -3.39
CA GLU A 135 -0.30 -14.84 -3.29
C GLU A 135 -0.48 -16.32 -2.94
N HIS A 136 -1.21 -16.63 -1.87
CA HIS A 136 -1.46 -18.02 -1.49
C HIS A 136 -2.36 -18.78 -2.46
N LEU A 137 -3.32 -18.09 -3.09
CA LEU A 137 -4.16 -18.68 -4.13
C LEU A 137 -3.31 -19.21 -5.29
N VAL A 138 -2.37 -18.38 -5.77
CA VAL A 138 -1.47 -18.73 -6.89
C VAL A 138 -0.35 -19.68 -6.46
N GLN A 139 0.22 -19.53 -5.27
CA GLN A 139 1.21 -20.47 -4.72
C GLN A 139 0.67 -21.92 -4.71
N ASN A 140 -0.62 -22.10 -4.39
CA ASN A 140 -1.24 -23.43 -4.30
C ASN A 140 -1.78 -23.94 -5.65
N ASP A 141 -2.11 -23.05 -6.60
CA ASP A 141 -2.52 -23.41 -7.97
C ASP A 141 -1.92 -22.43 -8.98
N PRO A 142 -0.65 -22.63 -9.40
CA PRO A 142 0.06 -21.73 -10.30
C PRO A 142 -0.27 -21.91 -11.78
N ASP A 143 -1.38 -22.61 -12.13
CA ASP A 143 -1.82 -22.73 -13.53
C ASP A 143 -2.23 -21.37 -14.09
N GLN A 144 -1.57 -20.91 -15.17
CA GLN A 144 -1.76 -19.57 -15.72
C GLN A 144 -3.21 -19.27 -16.14
N ARG A 145 -3.99 -20.28 -16.59
CA ARG A 145 -5.38 -20.07 -16.96
C ARG A 145 -6.26 -19.89 -15.75
N THR A 146 -5.98 -20.63 -14.67
CA THR A 146 -6.64 -20.49 -13.38
C THR A 146 -6.36 -19.10 -12.79
N VAL A 147 -5.10 -18.66 -12.82
CA VAL A 147 -4.71 -17.32 -12.37
C VAL A 147 -5.47 -16.22 -13.12
N VAL A 148 -5.49 -16.28 -14.46
CA VAL A 148 -6.24 -15.30 -15.26
C VAL A 148 -7.73 -15.36 -14.96
N ALA A 149 -8.32 -16.56 -14.81
CA ALA A 149 -9.74 -16.69 -14.47
C ALA A 149 -10.07 -16.04 -13.11
N HIS A 150 -9.22 -16.20 -12.10
CA HIS A 150 -9.38 -15.55 -10.78
C HIS A 150 -9.30 -14.03 -10.89
N CYS A 151 -8.29 -13.49 -11.60
CA CYS A 151 -8.13 -12.05 -11.75
C CYS A 151 -9.28 -11.41 -12.54
N GLU A 152 -9.77 -12.06 -13.58
CA GLU A 152 -10.94 -11.60 -14.34
C GLU A 152 -12.25 -11.69 -13.52
N TYR A 153 -12.38 -12.72 -12.68
CA TYR A 153 -13.51 -12.80 -11.75
C TYR A 153 -13.51 -11.61 -10.78
N LEU A 154 -12.39 -11.36 -10.09
CA LEU A 154 -12.24 -10.23 -9.17
C LEU A 154 -12.50 -8.89 -9.87
N ARG A 155 -11.89 -8.67 -11.04
CA ARG A 155 -12.08 -7.47 -11.86
C ARG A 155 -13.54 -7.25 -12.21
N SER A 156 -14.21 -8.26 -12.74
CA SER A 156 -15.61 -8.13 -13.21
C SER A 156 -16.59 -7.96 -12.06
N THR A 157 -16.36 -8.66 -10.95
CA THR A 157 -17.25 -8.64 -9.78
C THR A 157 -17.15 -7.32 -9.01
N TYR A 158 -15.93 -6.77 -8.87
CA TYR A 158 -15.67 -5.63 -8.00
C TYR A 158 -15.32 -4.33 -8.73
N ALA A 159 -15.45 -4.28 -10.08
CA ALA A 159 -15.11 -3.09 -10.89
C ALA A 159 -15.79 -1.78 -10.42
N GLY A 160 -16.99 -1.87 -9.83
CA GLY A 160 -17.75 -0.72 -9.33
C GLY A 160 -17.29 -0.22 -7.95
N THR A 161 -16.57 -1.03 -7.18
CA THR A 161 -16.21 -0.76 -5.78
C THR A 161 -14.71 -0.77 -5.53
N MET A 162 -13.94 -1.51 -6.34
CA MET A 162 -12.50 -1.71 -6.20
C MET A 162 -11.82 -1.52 -7.56
N ARG A 163 -11.57 -0.25 -7.94
CA ARG A 163 -11.14 0.11 -9.30
C ARG A 163 -9.92 -0.66 -9.81
N ASP A 164 -8.91 -0.82 -8.98
CA ASP A 164 -7.60 -1.36 -9.38
C ASP A 164 -7.44 -2.85 -9.06
N ILE A 165 -8.52 -3.54 -8.67
CA ILE A 165 -8.46 -4.94 -8.20
C ILE A 165 -7.87 -5.90 -9.24
N GLY A 166 -8.11 -5.68 -10.53
CA GLY A 166 -7.51 -6.50 -11.60
C GLY A 166 -5.99 -6.36 -11.65
N THR A 167 -5.47 -5.13 -11.67
CA THR A 167 -4.03 -4.82 -11.60
C THR A 167 -3.41 -5.47 -10.35
N ILE A 168 -4.03 -5.27 -9.20
CA ILE A 168 -3.56 -5.83 -7.92
C ILE A 168 -3.55 -7.35 -7.94
N CYS A 169 -4.55 -8.00 -8.55
CA CYS A 169 -4.57 -9.45 -8.66
C CYS A 169 -3.38 -9.97 -9.49
N TYR A 170 -3.08 -9.36 -10.63
CA TYR A 170 -1.92 -9.76 -11.43
C TYR A 170 -0.60 -9.49 -10.72
N HIS A 171 -0.47 -8.36 -10.03
CA HIS A 171 0.69 -8.07 -9.19
C HIS A 171 0.87 -9.13 -8.09
N ALA A 172 -0.19 -9.43 -7.33
CA ALA A 172 -0.16 -10.46 -6.30
C ALA A 172 0.08 -11.88 -6.86
N SER A 173 -0.27 -12.13 -8.13
CA SER A 173 0.07 -13.39 -8.79
C SER A 173 1.58 -13.54 -8.97
N GLY A 174 2.30 -12.45 -9.23
CA GLY A 174 3.77 -12.44 -9.23
C GLY A 174 4.34 -12.87 -7.87
N HIS A 175 3.73 -12.42 -6.76
CA HIS A 175 4.09 -12.89 -5.42
C HIS A 175 3.93 -14.40 -5.30
N GLY A 176 2.78 -14.93 -5.69
CA GLY A 176 2.49 -16.36 -5.60
C GLY A 176 3.45 -17.22 -6.43
N PHE A 177 3.82 -16.79 -7.65
CA PHE A 177 4.84 -17.46 -8.47
C PHE A 177 6.22 -17.43 -7.79
N MET A 178 6.59 -16.32 -7.12
CA MET A 178 7.85 -16.24 -6.37
C MET A 178 7.88 -17.20 -5.19
N GLN A 179 6.80 -17.28 -4.40
CA GLN A 179 6.70 -18.22 -3.28
C GLN A 179 6.77 -19.68 -3.76
N ALA A 180 6.01 -20.02 -4.80
CA ALA A 180 6.06 -21.37 -5.39
C ALA A 180 7.47 -21.73 -5.90
N GLN A 181 8.20 -20.77 -6.43
CA GLN A 181 9.60 -20.98 -6.88
C GLN A 181 10.54 -21.16 -5.69
N ALA A 182 10.39 -20.37 -4.63
CA ALA A 182 11.22 -20.51 -3.42
C ALA A 182 11.06 -21.90 -2.79
N ASP A 183 9.82 -22.39 -2.71
CA ASP A 183 9.52 -23.73 -2.18
C ASP A 183 10.10 -24.85 -3.05
N ALA A 184 10.20 -24.62 -4.37
CA ALA A 184 10.70 -25.61 -5.33
C ALA A 184 12.23 -25.63 -5.46
N LEU A 185 12.90 -24.53 -5.12
CA LEU A 185 14.37 -24.43 -5.26
C LEU A 185 15.10 -25.15 -4.12
N PRO A 186 16.17 -25.92 -4.45
CA PRO A 186 17.07 -26.45 -3.43
C PRO A 186 17.73 -25.31 -2.61
N GLU A 187 17.91 -25.52 -1.29
CA GLU A 187 18.52 -24.52 -0.39
C GLU A 187 19.87 -23.97 -0.93
N GLY A 188 20.68 -24.79 -1.57
CA GLY A 188 21.98 -24.36 -2.14
C GLY A 188 21.87 -23.42 -3.33
N MET A 189 20.68 -23.17 -3.86
CA MET A 189 20.40 -22.20 -4.93
C MET A 189 19.76 -20.91 -4.42
N HIS A 190 19.35 -20.88 -3.15
CA HIS A 190 18.91 -19.66 -2.50
C HIS A 190 20.06 -18.64 -2.44
N GLY A 191 19.74 -17.36 -2.25
CA GLY A 191 20.75 -16.28 -2.22
C GLY A 191 21.19 -15.76 -3.58
N ASN A 192 20.72 -16.37 -4.69
CA ASN A 192 20.96 -15.86 -6.03
C ASN A 192 19.69 -15.23 -6.61
N PRO A 193 19.56 -13.89 -6.60
CA PRO A 193 18.34 -13.21 -7.02
C PRO A 193 17.93 -13.56 -8.44
N ARG A 194 18.88 -13.74 -9.38
CA ARG A 194 18.57 -14.08 -10.77
C ARG A 194 17.96 -15.46 -10.94
N LEU A 195 18.42 -16.45 -10.17
CA LEU A 195 17.85 -17.79 -10.21
C LEU A 195 16.46 -17.82 -9.61
N MET A 196 16.23 -17.00 -8.59
CA MET A 196 14.94 -16.93 -7.90
C MET A 196 13.86 -16.28 -8.75
N VAL A 197 14.17 -15.19 -9.46
CA VAL A 197 13.16 -14.46 -10.25
C VAL A 197 12.89 -15.05 -11.64
N ARG A 198 13.84 -15.81 -12.21
CA ARG A 198 13.78 -16.21 -13.61
C ARG A 198 12.50 -16.96 -13.97
N ARG A 199 12.22 -18.05 -13.26
CA ARG A 199 11.03 -18.86 -13.53
C ARG A 199 9.74 -18.13 -13.23
N PRO A 200 9.56 -17.43 -12.10
CA PRO A 200 8.38 -16.57 -11.86
C PRO A 200 8.11 -15.57 -12.97
N LEU A 201 9.16 -14.93 -13.51
CA LEU A 201 9.02 -14.01 -14.65
C LEU A 201 8.60 -14.74 -15.95
N GLU A 202 9.14 -15.94 -16.22
CA GLU A 202 8.70 -16.79 -17.32
C GLU A 202 7.22 -17.22 -17.14
N GLU A 203 6.74 -17.46 -15.91
CA GLU A 203 5.32 -17.75 -15.63
C GLU A 203 4.44 -16.52 -15.87
N CYS A 204 4.88 -15.31 -15.50
CA CYS A 204 4.18 -14.07 -15.85
C CYS A 204 4.06 -13.87 -17.37
N GLU A 205 5.16 -14.11 -18.13
CA GLU A 205 5.19 -14.04 -19.59
C GLU A 205 4.22 -15.03 -20.25
N ALA A 206 3.98 -16.16 -19.62
CA ALA A 206 3.09 -17.21 -20.12
C ALA A 206 1.60 -16.96 -19.80
N LEU A 207 1.26 -15.92 -19.04
CA LEU A 207 -0.13 -15.56 -18.76
C LEU A 207 -0.86 -15.21 -20.07
N PRO A 208 -2.00 -15.82 -20.36
CA PRO A 208 -2.76 -15.54 -21.59
C PRO A 208 -3.56 -14.23 -21.44
N THR A 209 -2.85 -13.11 -21.27
CA THR A 209 -3.42 -11.78 -21.01
C THR A 209 -2.65 -10.68 -21.76
N ASN A 210 -2.94 -9.41 -21.52
CA ASN A 210 -2.29 -8.29 -22.20
C ASN A 210 -0.98 -7.87 -21.51
N GLU A 211 -0.14 -7.12 -22.24
CA GLU A 211 1.19 -6.71 -21.76
C GLU A 211 1.16 -5.91 -20.45
N ARG A 212 0.13 -5.09 -20.22
CA ARG A 212 0.03 -4.32 -18.97
C ARG A 212 -0.12 -5.25 -17.77
N GLU A 213 -0.93 -6.28 -17.87
CA GLU A 213 -1.17 -7.26 -16.81
C GLU A 213 0.03 -8.17 -16.60
N ILE A 214 0.77 -8.50 -17.67
CA ILE A 214 2.05 -9.18 -17.59
C ILE A 214 3.05 -8.32 -16.82
N GLU A 215 3.10 -7.01 -17.09
CA GLU A 215 3.98 -6.08 -16.37
C GLU A 215 3.58 -5.96 -14.88
N ASP A 216 2.29 -5.86 -14.56
CA ASP A 216 1.82 -5.88 -13.18
C ASP A 216 2.30 -7.16 -12.44
N CYS A 217 2.28 -8.33 -13.11
CA CYS A 217 2.81 -9.59 -12.56
C CYS A 217 4.33 -9.54 -12.35
N ARG A 218 5.10 -9.03 -13.33
CA ARG A 218 6.55 -8.85 -13.22
C ARG A 218 6.92 -7.94 -12.04
N GLU A 219 6.18 -6.83 -11.86
CA GLU A 219 6.33 -5.94 -10.71
C GLU A 219 6.15 -6.75 -9.41
N GLY A 220 5.12 -7.60 -9.31
CA GLY A 220 4.91 -8.45 -8.14
C GLY A 220 6.07 -9.41 -7.85
N VAL A 221 6.68 -10.01 -8.88
CA VAL A 221 7.87 -10.86 -8.70
C VAL A 221 9.02 -10.09 -8.07
N PHE A 222 9.30 -8.87 -8.55
CA PHE A 222 10.37 -8.06 -7.99
C PHE A 222 10.02 -7.46 -6.63
N ASN A 223 8.74 -7.21 -6.33
CA ASN A 223 8.29 -6.75 -5.02
C ASN A 223 8.66 -7.77 -3.93
N VAL A 224 8.39 -9.06 -4.14
CA VAL A 224 8.79 -10.13 -3.22
C VAL A 224 10.30 -10.25 -3.12
N LEU A 225 11.03 -10.17 -4.24
CA LEU A 225 12.49 -10.19 -4.21
C LEU A 225 13.05 -9.12 -3.28
N VAL A 226 12.51 -7.91 -3.38
CA VAL A 226 12.94 -6.77 -2.56
C VAL A 226 12.61 -6.99 -1.09
N ASP A 227 11.43 -7.48 -0.75
CA ASP A 227 11.07 -7.81 0.64
C ASP A 227 12.03 -8.85 1.23
N TRP A 228 12.37 -9.90 0.49
CA TRP A 228 13.35 -10.90 0.92
C TRP A 228 14.78 -10.34 1.05
N MET A 229 15.16 -9.38 0.19
CA MET A 229 16.45 -8.69 0.33
C MET A 229 16.49 -7.77 1.56
N GLU A 230 15.35 -7.19 1.95
CA GLU A 230 15.24 -6.37 3.17
C GLU A 230 15.27 -7.21 4.45
N THR A 231 14.59 -8.36 4.43
CA THR A 231 14.49 -9.24 5.60
C THR A 231 15.67 -10.20 5.75
N GLY A 232 16.44 -10.40 4.66
CA GLY A 232 17.53 -11.39 4.61
C GLY A 232 17.04 -12.81 4.36
N ASP A 233 15.79 -12.98 3.94
CA ASP A 233 15.20 -14.27 3.66
C ASP A 233 15.92 -14.96 2.49
N PHE A 234 15.96 -16.27 2.53
CA PHE A 234 16.67 -17.09 1.55
C PHE A 234 18.15 -16.70 1.33
N GLY A 235 18.75 -15.96 2.28
CA GLY A 235 20.13 -15.47 2.17
C GLY A 235 20.32 -14.33 1.18
N LEU A 236 19.24 -13.68 0.77
CA LEU A 236 19.26 -12.48 -0.10
C LEU A 236 19.59 -11.25 0.73
N THR A 237 20.38 -10.33 0.19
CA THR A 237 20.71 -9.06 0.82
C THR A 237 21.01 -8.01 -0.23
N PHE A 238 20.79 -6.74 0.10
CA PHE A 238 21.22 -5.61 -0.74
C PHE A 238 22.74 -5.45 -0.70
N ASP A 239 23.34 -5.19 -1.86
CA ASP A 239 24.65 -4.55 -1.90
C ASP A 239 24.47 -3.05 -1.61
N LEU A 240 24.85 -2.61 -0.43
CA LEU A 240 24.69 -1.20 -0.01
C LEU A 240 25.54 -0.22 -0.85
N LYS A 241 26.51 -0.73 -1.64
CA LYS A 241 27.32 0.13 -2.54
C LYS A 241 26.67 0.25 -3.92
N ASP A 242 25.90 -0.74 -4.33
CA ASP A 242 25.16 -0.78 -5.58
C ASP A 242 23.79 -1.45 -5.37
N PRO A 243 22.88 -0.80 -4.66
CA PRO A 243 21.59 -1.39 -4.30
C PRO A 243 20.69 -1.68 -5.52
N LEU A 244 20.96 -1.03 -6.65
CA LEU A 244 20.24 -1.23 -7.91
C LEU A 244 20.95 -2.22 -8.86
N GLY A 245 22.12 -2.74 -8.49
CA GLY A 245 22.94 -3.58 -9.33
C GLY A 245 22.30 -4.89 -9.77
N VAL A 246 21.33 -5.40 -9.01
CA VAL A 246 20.56 -6.58 -9.41
C VAL A 246 19.79 -6.36 -10.71
N CYS A 247 19.22 -5.17 -10.91
CA CYS A 247 18.44 -4.80 -12.09
C CYS A 247 19.32 -4.61 -13.34
N ALA A 248 20.57 -4.16 -13.20
CA ALA A 248 21.51 -4.05 -14.32
C ALA A 248 21.85 -5.40 -14.97
N HIS A 249 21.40 -6.48 -14.41
CA HIS A 249 21.75 -7.84 -14.82
C HIS A 249 20.54 -8.73 -15.14
N VAL A 250 19.31 -8.22 -15.10
CA VAL A 250 18.12 -8.91 -15.61
C VAL A 250 18.00 -8.73 -17.12
N GLU A 251 17.09 -9.48 -17.74
CA GLU A 251 16.81 -9.32 -19.16
C GLU A 251 16.10 -7.98 -19.43
N LYS A 252 16.32 -7.42 -20.63
CA LYS A 252 15.88 -6.08 -21.01
C LYS A 252 14.36 -5.83 -20.78
N GLN A 253 13.53 -6.84 -21.07
CA GLN A 253 12.08 -6.74 -20.88
C GLN A 253 11.65 -6.70 -19.40
N TRP A 254 12.53 -7.03 -18.46
CA TRP A 254 12.25 -7.05 -17.03
C TRP A 254 12.88 -5.87 -16.27
N GLU A 255 13.71 -5.07 -16.96
CA GLU A 255 14.42 -3.96 -16.31
C GLU A 255 13.44 -2.95 -15.68
N TYR A 256 12.33 -2.64 -16.35
CA TYR A 256 11.36 -1.67 -15.85
C TYR A 256 10.78 -2.10 -14.50
N ALA A 257 10.18 -3.29 -14.43
CA ALA A 257 9.61 -3.83 -13.20
C ALA A 257 10.64 -3.92 -12.07
N CYS A 258 11.88 -4.39 -12.39
CA CYS A 258 12.95 -4.48 -11.42
C CYS A 258 13.30 -3.10 -10.82
N TYR A 259 13.57 -2.12 -11.65
CA TYR A 259 13.93 -0.78 -11.19
C TYR A 259 12.77 -0.06 -10.49
N TYR A 260 11.53 -0.32 -10.89
CA TYR A 260 10.34 0.22 -10.27
C TYR A 260 10.20 -0.29 -8.83
N GLU A 261 10.22 -1.61 -8.64
CA GLU A 261 10.02 -2.22 -7.32
C GLU A 261 11.21 -2.00 -6.38
N LEU A 262 12.45 -2.14 -6.86
CA LEU A 262 13.61 -1.80 -6.05
C LEU A 262 13.55 -0.33 -5.62
N GLY A 263 13.19 0.57 -6.54
CA GLY A 263 13.09 1.99 -6.25
C GLY A 263 12.14 2.29 -5.09
N GLN A 264 10.96 1.69 -5.07
CA GLN A 264 9.96 1.94 -4.01
C GLN A 264 10.48 1.61 -2.60
N ASN A 265 11.37 0.65 -2.47
CA ASN A 265 11.81 0.08 -1.21
C ASN A 265 13.18 0.60 -0.71
N LEU A 266 13.89 1.40 -1.52
CA LEU A 266 15.20 1.93 -1.12
C LEU A 266 15.17 3.08 -0.09
N GLY A 267 14.00 3.48 0.41
CA GLY A 267 13.86 4.56 1.38
C GLY A 267 14.70 4.36 2.64
N LYS A 268 14.83 3.12 3.12
CA LYS A 268 15.68 2.78 4.28
C LYS A 268 17.17 2.92 3.98
N ILE A 269 17.62 2.55 2.77
CA ILE A 269 19.03 2.61 2.36
C ILE A 269 19.43 4.06 2.08
N THR A 270 18.53 4.84 1.51
CA THR A 270 18.72 6.28 1.27
C THR A 270 18.52 7.12 2.54
N GLU A 271 18.07 6.49 3.64
CA GLU A 271 17.75 7.18 4.91
C GLU A 271 16.73 8.32 4.70
N GLY A 272 15.81 8.15 3.76
CA GLY A 272 14.81 9.17 3.42
C GLY A 272 15.36 10.39 2.69
N SER A 273 16.59 10.33 2.16
CA SER A 273 17.25 11.46 1.49
C SER A 273 17.12 11.39 -0.05
N PRO A 274 16.39 12.33 -0.68
CA PRO A 274 16.35 12.49 -2.13
C PRO A 274 17.72 12.70 -2.77
N LEU A 275 18.66 13.37 -2.09
CA LEU A 275 20.02 13.55 -2.60
C LEU A 275 20.78 12.22 -2.73
N LYS A 276 20.65 11.33 -1.73
CA LYS A 276 21.22 9.98 -1.81
C LYS A 276 20.54 9.15 -2.90
N ALA A 277 19.20 9.24 -3.02
CA ALA A 277 18.45 8.57 -4.07
C ALA A 277 18.89 9.02 -5.47
N ALA A 278 19.10 10.32 -5.68
CA ALA A 278 19.63 10.87 -6.93
C ALA A 278 21.02 10.28 -7.24
N GLN A 279 21.92 10.19 -6.25
CA GLN A 279 23.23 9.57 -6.44
C GLN A 279 23.16 8.10 -6.86
N PHE A 280 22.31 7.30 -6.23
CA PHE A 280 22.13 5.89 -6.62
C PHE A 280 21.52 5.77 -8.03
N SER A 281 20.55 6.60 -8.36
CA SER A 281 19.91 6.57 -9.68
C SER A 281 20.87 6.89 -10.82
N MET A 282 21.96 7.64 -10.57
CA MET A 282 22.98 7.94 -11.57
C MET A 282 23.73 6.72 -12.09
N SER A 283 23.69 5.58 -11.41
CA SER A 283 24.24 4.31 -11.92
C SER A 283 23.40 3.74 -13.09
N ILE A 284 22.13 4.14 -13.21
CA ILE A 284 21.22 3.71 -14.28
C ILE A 284 21.56 4.47 -15.56
N ARG A 285 21.94 3.74 -16.62
CA ARG A 285 22.37 4.34 -17.90
C ARG A 285 21.22 4.93 -18.70
N ASP A 286 20.10 4.22 -18.72
CA ASP A 286 18.89 4.65 -19.40
C ASP A 286 18.28 5.84 -18.64
N ALA A 287 18.07 6.97 -19.32
CA ALA A 287 17.61 8.21 -18.68
C ALA A 287 16.14 8.13 -18.23
N GLU A 288 15.32 7.40 -18.96
CA GLU A 288 13.90 7.21 -18.62
C GLU A 288 13.76 6.31 -17.40
N LEU A 289 14.43 5.16 -17.38
CA LEU A 289 14.48 4.27 -16.23
C LEU A 289 15.07 4.99 -14.99
N ARG A 290 16.14 5.76 -15.17
CA ARG A 290 16.73 6.56 -14.09
C ARG A 290 15.73 7.52 -13.45
N THR A 291 15.03 8.30 -14.29
CA THR A 291 14.05 9.28 -13.84
C THR A 291 12.87 8.59 -13.15
N MET A 292 12.37 7.50 -13.73
CA MET A 292 11.30 6.69 -13.16
C MET A 292 11.71 6.12 -11.80
N THR A 293 12.86 5.43 -11.72
CA THR A 293 13.37 4.81 -10.48
C THR A 293 13.57 5.86 -9.38
N PHE A 294 14.19 6.98 -9.72
CA PHE A 294 14.34 8.09 -8.78
C PHE A 294 12.98 8.61 -8.28
N GLY A 295 12.02 8.77 -9.19
CA GLY A 295 10.68 9.24 -8.86
C GLY A 295 9.96 8.31 -7.87
N VAL A 296 10.03 7.00 -8.06
CA VAL A 296 9.40 6.04 -7.13
C VAL A 296 10.11 5.99 -5.79
N MET A 297 11.45 6.16 -5.74
CA MET A 297 12.18 6.32 -4.47
C MET A 297 11.64 7.49 -3.65
N VAL A 298 11.48 8.66 -4.28
CA VAL A 298 10.97 9.87 -3.62
C VAL A 298 9.52 9.69 -3.18
N ALA A 299 8.66 9.11 -4.02
CA ALA A 299 7.26 8.84 -3.67
C ALA A 299 7.15 7.88 -2.46
N GLY A 300 8.01 6.84 -2.41
CA GLY A 300 8.10 5.93 -1.26
C GLY A 300 8.57 6.62 0.04
N MET A 301 9.50 7.58 -0.06
CA MET A 301 9.93 8.39 1.09
C MET A 301 8.77 9.20 1.68
N MET A 302 7.86 9.69 0.84
CA MET A 302 6.72 10.49 1.27
C MET A 302 5.74 9.70 2.15
N GLN A 303 5.69 8.38 2.07
CA GLN A 303 4.90 7.56 2.96
C GLN A 303 5.30 7.75 4.43
N SER A 304 6.60 7.64 4.73
CA SER A 304 7.12 7.84 6.08
C SER A 304 7.06 9.32 6.50
N ALA A 305 7.40 10.22 5.58
CA ALA A 305 7.38 11.65 5.83
C ALA A 305 5.97 12.19 6.11
N ALA A 306 4.94 11.69 5.42
CA ALA A 306 3.55 12.04 5.67
C ALA A 306 3.09 11.62 7.08
N ALA A 307 3.47 10.42 7.51
CA ALA A 307 3.13 9.89 8.82
C ALA A 307 3.77 10.68 9.98
N LEU A 308 4.97 11.27 9.74
CA LEU A 308 5.73 12.04 10.73
C LEU A 308 5.54 13.57 10.60
N ASP A 309 4.74 14.03 9.62
CA ASP A 309 4.59 15.45 9.25
C ASP A 309 5.93 16.12 8.82
N GLU A 310 6.83 15.32 8.24
CA GLU A 310 8.19 15.73 7.82
C GLU A 310 8.33 15.92 6.29
N TYR A 311 7.21 15.97 5.55
CA TYR A 311 7.17 16.00 4.09
C TYR A 311 7.89 17.21 3.47
N THR A 312 7.96 18.35 4.18
CA THR A 312 8.70 19.53 3.72
C THR A 312 10.22 19.32 3.73
N THR A 313 10.74 18.44 4.61
CA THR A 313 12.17 18.10 4.67
C THR A 313 12.59 17.34 3.41
N VAL A 314 11.77 16.40 2.94
CA VAL A 314 12.02 15.68 1.68
C VAL A 314 12.08 16.67 0.52
N LEU A 315 11.12 17.60 0.44
CA LEU A 315 11.07 18.59 -0.64
C LEU A 315 12.24 19.62 -0.55
N ASP A 316 12.68 19.97 0.66
CA ASP A 316 13.83 20.88 0.85
C ASP A 316 15.12 20.28 0.29
N GLU A 317 15.32 18.97 0.41
CA GLU A 317 16.46 18.31 -0.23
C GLU A 317 16.38 18.31 -1.77
N CYS A 318 15.16 18.27 -2.34
CA CYS A 318 14.98 18.31 -3.79
C CYS A 318 15.60 19.55 -4.44
N VAL A 319 15.54 20.72 -3.77
CA VAL A 319 16.06 21.98 -4.33
C VAL A 319 17.59 22.02 -4.43
N HIS A 320 18.26 21.04 -3.83
CA HIS A 320 19.71 20.88 -3.87
C HIS A 320 20.20 19.89 -4.94
N ILE A 321 19.29 19.37 -5.77
CA ILE A 321 19.62 18.47 -6.88
C ILE A 321 19.99 19.30 -8.11
N ASP A 322 21.24 19.16 -8.56
CA ASP A 322 21.77 19.94 -9.70
C ASP A 322 21.16 19.51 -11.05
N ASP A 323 20.83 18.22 -11.21
CA ASP A 323 20.18 17.70 -12.42
C ASP A 323 18.74 18.16 -12.49
N GLN A 324 18.41 18.95 -13.52
CA GLN A 324 17.10 19.58 -13.68
C GLN A 324 15.95 18.56 -13.83
N ALA A 325 16.19 17.45 -14.54
CA ALA A 325 15.18 16.43 -14.73
C ALA A 325 14.90 15.69 -13.42
N LEU A 326 15.93 15.39 -12.64
CA LEU A 326 15.77 14.79 -11.32
C LEU A 326 15.15 15.76 -10.32
N TYR A 327 15.51 17.06 -10.36
CA TYR A 327 14.85 18.07 -9.52
C TYR A 327 13.34 18.11 -9.76
N GLU A 328 12.92 18.23 -11.02
CA GLU A 328 11.50 18.25 -11.35
C GLU A 328 10.79 16.95 -10.98
N THR A 329 11.45 15.81 -11.23
CA THR A 329 10.94 14.50 -10.81
C THR A 329 10.78 14.41 -9.30
N CYS A 330 11.73 14.96 -8.53
CA CYS A 330 11.65 15.01 -7.08
C CYS A 330 10.40 15.76 -6.61
N VAL A 331 10.18 16.95 -7.14
CA VAL A 331 9.00 17.77 -6.80
C VAL A 331 7.68 17.07 -7.20
N VAL A 332 7.61 16.51 -8.42
CA VAL A 332 6.44 15.75 -8.89
C VAL A 332 6.16 14.56 -8.00
N SER A 333 7.20 13.79 -7.68
CA SER A 333 7.05 12.55 -6.90
C SER A 333 6.74 12.82 -5.44
N SER A 334 7.22 13.93 -4.87
CA SER A 334 6.81 14.39 -3.54
C SER A 334 5.32 14.71 -3.51
N ALA A 335 4.80 15.47 -4.49
CA ALA A 335 3.37 15.76 -4.59
C ALA A 335 2.53 14.50 -4.81
N ASN A 336 2.98 13.59 -5.68
CA ASN A 336 2.30 12.33 -5.96
C ASN A 336 2.28 11.42 -4.73
N GLY A 337 3.40 11.27 -4.02
CA GLY A 337 3.48 10.45 -2.81
C GLY A 337 2.57 10.97 -1.70
N MET A 338 2.46 12.31 -1.54
CA MET A 338 1.49 12.89 -0.60
C MET A 338 0.03 12.61 -1.00
N MET A 339 -0.29 12.61 -2.30
CA MET A 339 -1.63 12.21 -2.76
C MET A 339 -1.91 10.72 -2.48
N GLU A 340 -0.92 9.86 -2.52
CA GLU A 340 -1.08 8.41 -2.30
C GLU A 340 -1.10 8.03 -0.81
N HIS A 341 -0.38 8.77 0.03
CA HIS A 341 -0.18 8.44 1.45
C HIS A 341 -0.77 9.48 2.42
N GLY A 342 -1.42 10.52 1.92
CA GLY A 342 -2.07 11.55 2.73
C GLY A 342 -3.35 11.05 3.42
N VAL A 343 -4.01 11.93 4.14
CA VAL A 343 -5.28 11.62 4.83
C VAL A 343 -6.39 11.41 3.81
N PRO A 344 -7.05 10.24 3.78
CA PRO A 344 -8.09 9.95 2.79
C PRO A 344 -9.20 11.02 2.74
N GLY A 345 -9.44 11.56 1.54
CA GLY A 345 -10.43 12.59 1.27
C GLY A 345 -9.94 14.04 1.46
N SER A 346 -8.72 14.24 2.01
CA SER A 346 -8.07 15.54 2.19
C SER A 346 -6.59 15.55 1.83
N GLU A 347 -6.13 14.56 1.04
CA GLU A 347 -4.72 14.40 0.63
C GLU A 347 -4.18 15.68 -0.03
N TYR A 348 -5.03 16.35 -0.84
CA TYR A 348 -4.70 17.57 -1.56
C TYR A 348 -4.31 18.74 -0.65
N GLU A 349 -4.82 18.82 0.58
CA GLU A 349 -4.57 19.93 1.50
C GLU A 349 -3.07 20.03 1.83
N LYS A 350 -2.46 18.90 2.14
CA LYS A 350 -1.00 18.82 2.40
C LYS A 350 -0.17 19.07 1.13
N VAL A 351 -0.67 18.68 -0.04
CA VAL A 351 0.02 18.99 -1.30
C VAL A 351 -0.05 20.49 -1.61
N LEU A 352 -1.17 21.15 -1.34
CA LEU A 352 -1.26 22.63 -1.46
C LEU A 352 -0.26 23.33 -0.55
N GLU A 353 -0.13 22.88 0.72
CA GLU A 353 0.89 23.39 1.66
C GLU A 353 2.29 23.15 1.09
N LEU A 354 2.58 21.95 0.58
CA LEU A 354 3.86 21.56 -0.01
C LEU A 354 4.22 22.45 -1.20
N CYS A 355 3.28 22.69 -2.12
CA CYS A 355 3.52 23.54 -3.29
C CYS A 355 3.69 25.04 -2.95
N ALA A 356 3.21 25.47 -1.78
CA ALA A 356 3.29 26.86 -1.32
C ALA A 356 4.56 27.20 -0.52
N VAL A 357 5.43 26.20 -0.22
CA VAL A 357 6.65 26.47 0.59
C VAL A 357 7.57 27.52 -0.05
N GLY A 358 8.18 28.34 0.82
CA GLY A 358 8.90 29.52 0.39
C GLY A 358 10.21 29.26 -0.36
N PHE A 359 10.80 28.07 -0.18
CA PHE A 359 12.08 27.71 -0.83
C PHE A 359 11.94 27.16 -2.25
N LEU A 360 10.72 26.76 -2.69
CA LEU A 360 10.50 26.42 -4.10
C LEU A 360 10.57 27.68 -4.96
N ASP A 361 11.32 27.61 -6.07
CA ASP A 361 11.30 28.61 -7.12
C ASP A 361 10.00 28.55 -7.95
N GLU A 362 9.84 29.47 -8.90
CA GLU A 362 8.65 29.54 -9.77
C GLU A 362 8.45 28.25 -10.56
N ARG A 363 9.53 27.64 -11.04
CA ARG A 363 9.50 26.38 -11.78
C ARG A 363 9.04 25.22 -10.92
N GLY A 364 9.64 25.08 -9.72
CA GLY A 364 9.26 24.04 -8.76
C GLY A 364 7.80 24.15 -8.36
N ARG A 365 7.29 25.37 -8.10
CA ARG A 365 5.87 25.58 -7.84
C ARG A 365 4.99 25.18 -9.01
N SER A 366 5.36 25.59 -10.22
CA SER A 366 4.60 25.24 -11.44
C SER A 366 4.51 23.72 -11.62
N VAL A 367 5.62 23.01 -11.43
CA VAL A 367 5.70 21.54 -11.51
C VAL A 367 4.87 20.89 -10.41
N CYS A 368 4.93 21.40 -9.18
CA CYS A 368 4.19 20.88 -8.02
C CYS A 368 2.66 21.01 -8.22
N TYR A 369 2.17 22.20 -8.58
CA TYR A 369 0.74 22.41 -8.87
C TYR A 369 0.28 21.61 -10.09
N GLY A 370 1.14 21.44 -11.10
CA GLY A 370 0.88 20.58 -12.26
C GLY A 370 0.71 19.12 -11.87
N ALA A 371 1.57 18.60 -10.99
CA ALA A 371 1.48 17.25 -10.44
C ALA A 371 0.16 17.06 -9.68
N LEU A 372 -0.18 17.96 -8.75
CA LEU A 372 -1.46 17.93 -8.04
C LEU A 372 -2.64 17.91 -9.01
N ALA A 373 -2.68 18.85 -9.96
CA ALA A 373 -3.76 18.96 -10.93
C ALA A 373 -3.99 17.65 -11.70
N SER A 374 -2.91 16.99 -12.13
CA SER A 374 -2.97 15.74 -12.90
C SER A 374 -3.56 14.56 -12.11
N ARG A 375 -3.51 14.62 -10.77
CA ARG A 375 -4.00 13.56 -9.88
C ARG A 375 -5.43 13.78 -9.39
N LEU A 376 -5.96 15.01 -9.41
CA LEU A 376 -7.25 15.33 -8.80
C LEU A 376 -8.40 14.44 -9.28
N THR A 377 -8.50 14.22 -10.61
CA THR A 377 -9.60 13.42 -11.19
C THR A 377 -9.48 11.92 -10.89
N ARG A 378 -8.30 11.45 -10.49
CA ARG A 378 -8.10 10.06 -10.04
C ARG A 378 -8.58 9.87 -8.60
N PHE A 379 -8.38 10.87 -7.75
CA PHE A 379 -8.67 10.79 -6.31
C PHE A 379 -10.05 11.31 -5.93
N TYR A 380 -10.57 12.29 -6.69
CA TYR A 380 -11.80 12.98 -6.33
C TYR A 380 -12.82 13.00 -7.48
N PRO A 381 -14.14 13.07 -7.15
CA PRO A 381 -15.15 13.38 -8.14
C PRO A 381 -14.87 14.74 -8.81
N GLN A 382 -15.33 14.90 -10.05
CA GLN A 382 -15.10 16.09 -10.87
C GLN A 382 -15.39 17.41 -10.14
N GLU A 383 -16.55 17.52 -9.50
CA GLU A 383 -16.97 18.72 -8.76
C GLU A 383 -15.97 19.10 -7.65
N LYS A 384 -15.48 18.10 -6.88
CA LYS A 384 -14.47 18.32 -5.84
C LYS A 384 -13.13 18.71 -6.45
N ALA A 385 -12.72 18.09 -7.56
CA ALA A 385 -11.50 18.44 -8.27
C ALA A 385 -11.53 19.90 -8.77
N GLU A 386 -12.67 20.37 -9.29
CA GLU A 386 -12.86 21.77 -9.71
C GLU A 386 -12.78 22.74 -8.51
N GLN A 387 -13.35 22.36 -7.36
CA GLN A 387 -13.25 23.16 -6.12
C GLN A 387 -11.81 23.30 -5.67
N ILE A 388 -11.04 22.18 -5.63
CA ILE A 388 -9.62 22.19 -5.27
C ILE A 388 -8.81 23.05 -6.26
N CYS A 389 -9.07 22.94 -7.55
CA CYS A 389 -8.44 23.79 -8.56
C CYS A 389 -8.68 25.29 -8.35
N ALA A 390 -9.85 25.67 -7.83
CA ALA A 390 -10.14 27.07 -7.52
C ALA A 390 -9.29 27.62 -6.35
N GLU A 391 -8.76 26.75 -5.49
CA GLU A 391 -7.84 27.10 -4.39
C GLU A 391 -6.41 27.40 -4.87
N PHE A 392 -6.04 26.98 -6.08
CA PHE A 392 -4.70 27.26 -6.63
C PHE A 392 -4.47 28.76 -6.77
N PRO A 393 -3.26 29.26 -6.52
CA PRO A 393 -2.88 30.63 -6.88
C PRO A 393 -3.18 30.90 -8.35
N ALA A 394 -3.58 32.13 -8.67
CA ALA A 394 -4.06 32.49 -10.01
C ALA A 394 -3.07 32.12 -11.14
N SER A 395 -1.77 32.23 -10.88
CA SER A 395 -0.66 31.87 -11.79
C SER A 395 -0.59 30.39 -12.15
N TYR A 396 -1.18 29.49 -11.34
CA TYR A 396 -1.10 28.03 -11.54
C TYR A 396 -2.44 27.38 -11.88
N ARG A 397 -3.54 28.15 -11.96
CA ARG A 397 -4.87 27.61 -12.30
C ARG A 397 -4.96 27.01 -13.69
N GLU A 398 -4.08 27.47 -14.61
CA GLU A 398 -4.01 26.91 -15.96
C GLU A 398 -3.50 25.46 -15.98
N ALA A 399 -2.78 25.01 -14.92
CA ALA A 399 -2.36 23.62 -14.76
C ALA A 399 -3.56 22.70 -14.52
N CYS A 400 -4.66 23.21 -13.99
CA CYS A 400 -5.89 22.45 -13.86
C CYS A 400 -6.50 22.20 -15.22
N PRO A 401 -6.59 20.95 -15.69
CA PRO A 401 -7.29 20.68 -16.94
C PRO A 401 -8.69 21.28 -16.80
N SER A 402 -9.12 22.02 -17.85
CA SER A 402 -10.55 22.31 -17.99
C SER A 402 -11.23 20.94 -18.01
N ILE A 403 -11.78 20.53 -16.86
CA ILE A 403 -12.53 19.30 -16.67
C ILE A 403 -13.80 19.50 -17.50
N ARG A 404 -13.66 19.34 -18.83
CA ARG A 404 -14.78 19.39 -19.75
C ARG A 404 -15.42 18.01 -19.76
N SER A 405 -16.65 18.01 -19.32
CA SER A 405 -17.65 16.93 -19.43
C SER A 405 -17.67 16.25 -20.79
#